data_52cb4bf282654a02bb5be3aa3e707245
#
_entry.id   52cb4bf282654a02bb5be3aa3e707245
#
_cell.length_a   1.000
_cell.length_b   1.000
_cell.length_c   1.000
_cell.angle_alpha   90.00
_cell.angle_beta   90.00
_cell.angle_gamma   90.00
#
_symmetry.space_group_name_H-M   'P 1'
#
loop_
_entity.id
_entity.type
_entity.pdbx_description
1 polymer ?
#
loop_
_entity_poly.entity_id
_entity_poly.type
_entity_poly.pdbx_seq_one_letter_code
_entity_poly.pdbx_strand_id
1 'polypeptide(L)'
;KKRVIPLAEKCNSSMVYECDVTNDESIDNFFNKISKEWGSLDFIVHSIAFSDKNELKGGYVDTSRENFINTMNVSCYSLTALCQRARLLMKNGGQILTLSYVGAERVMPHYNIMGIAKSALETSVKYLAEDLGKENIRVNAISAGPIKTLAASGISDFRYILKWNEYNSPLRRSTSIEEV
;
A
#
# COMPACT_ATOMS: atom_id res chain seq x y z
N LYS A 1 -13.73 -10.78 3.33
CA LYS A 1 -15.16 -10.40 3.13
C LYS A 1 -15.81 -9.91 4.43
N LYS A 2 -15.82 -10.67 5.56
CA LYS A 2 -16.52 -10.29 6.81
C LYS A 2 -16.22 -8.89 7.36
N ARG A 3 -15.03 -8.32 7.09
CA ARG A 3 -14.63 -6.97 7.57
C ARG A 3 -14.83 -5.88 6.51
N VAL A 4 -14.67 -6.21 5.25
CA VAL A 4 -14.72 -5.23 4.15
C VAL A 4 -16.15 -4.89 3.75
N ILE A 5 -17.06 -5.89 3.73
CA ILE A 5 -18.45 -5.67 3.36
C ILE A 5 -19.12 -4.58 4.22
N PRO A 6 -19.06 -4.61 5.57
CA PRO A 6 -19.66 -3.56 6.39
C PRO A 6 -19.06 -2.16 6.18
N LEU A 7 -17.80 -2.09 5.75
CA LEU A 7 -17.16 -0.81 5.43
C LEU A 7 -17.60 -0.29 4.06
N ALA A 8 -17.72 -1.17 3.09
CA ALA A 8 -18.24 -0.83 1.77
C ALA A 8 -19.70 -0.32 1.85
N GLU A 9 -20.53 -0.99 2.65
CA GLU A 9 -21.91 -0.55 2.91
C GLU A 9 -21.99 0.87 3.50
N LYS A 10 -21.07 1.22 4.41
CA LYS A 10 -20.97 2.60 4.93
C LYS A 10 -20.60 3.63 3.87
N CYS A 11 -19.90 3.19 2.82
CA CYS A 11 -19.57 4.00 1.66
C CYS A 11 -20.63 3.92 0.54
N ASN A 12 -21.79 3.33 0.82
CA ASN A 12 -22.85 3.05 -0.16
C ASN A 12 -22.36 2.24 -1.37
N SER A 13 -21.40 1.33 -1.17
CA SER A 13 -20.86 0.46 -2.21
C SER A 13 -21.19 -1.00 -1.92
N SER A 14 -21.72 -1.68 -2.92
CA SER A 14 -21.88 -3.15 -2.92
C SER A 14 -20.73 -3.87 -3.63
N MET A 15 -19.79 -3.12 -4.22
CA MET A 15 -18.71 -3.65 -5.05
C MET A 15 -17.52 -4.10 -4.18
N VAL A 16 -17.57 -5.34 -3.72
CA VAL A 16 -16.49 -5.97 -2.96
C VAL A 16 -16.04 -7.23 -3.70
N TYR A 17 -14.89 -7.16 -4.33
CA TYR A 17 -14.31 -8.26 -5.10
C TYR A 17 -13.03 -8.77 -4.44
N GLU A 18 -12.77 -10.05 -4.64
CA GLU A 18 -11.52 -10.68 -4.28
C GLU A 18 -10.47 -10.37 -5.36
N CYS A 19 -9.28 -9.98 -4.92
CA CYS A 19 -8.14 -9.72 -5.78
C CYS A 19 -6.86 -10.14 -5.06
N ASP A 20 -6.25 -11.23 -5.52
CA ASP A 20 -4.93 -11.62 -5.08
C ASP A 20 -3.89 -10.92 -5.96
N VAL A 21 -3.18 -9.97 -5.37
CA VAL A 21 -2.18 -9.15 -6.09
C VAL A 21 -0.89 -9.90 -6.43
N THR A 22 -0.76 -11.15 -6.00
CA THR A 22 0.35 -12.04 -6.37
C THR A 22 0.05 -12.89 -7.62
N ASN A 23 -1.18 -12.80 -8.13
CA ASN A 23 -1.67 -13.59 -9.25
C ASN A 23 -2.25 -12.67 -10.34
N ASP A 24 -1.61 -12.65 -11.49
CA ASP A 24 -2.00 -11.81 -12.63
C ASP A 24 -3.43 -12.10 -13.12
N GLU A 25 -3.84 -13.36 -13.16
CA GLU A 25 -5.20 -13.74 -13.56
C GLU A 25 -6.25 -13.19 -12.59
N SER A 26 -5.94 -13.20 -11.28
CA SER A 26 -6.81 -12.61 -10.26
C SER A 26 -6.94 -11.09 -10.44
N ILE A 27 -5.85 -10.41 -10.75
CA ILE A 27 -5.85 -8.98 -11.05
C ILE A 27 -6.66 -8.69 -12.32
N ASP A 28 -6.44 -9.44 -13.39
CA ASP A 28 -7.16 -9.29 -14.66
C ASP A 28 -8.66 -9.49 -14.48
N ASN A 29 -9.06 -10.52 -13.73
CA ASN A 29 -10.46 -10.79 -13.40
C ASN A 29 -11.09 -9.67 -12.58
N PHE A 30 -10.35 -9.08 -11.65
CA PHE A 30 -10.79 -7.92 -10.88
C PHE A 30 -11.05 -6.71 -11.79
N PHE A 31 -10.09 -6.33 -12.64
CA PHE A 31 -10.25 -5.19 -13.55
C PHE A 31 -11.31 -5.40 -14.61
N ASN A 32 -11.52 -6.65 -15.08
CA ASN A 32 -12.61 -6.98 -15.96
C ASN A 32 -13.99 -6.75 -15.33
N LYS A 33 -14.14 -7.01 -14.02
CA LYS A 33 -15.37 -6.70 -13.28
C LYS A 33 -15.57 -5.20 -13.18
N ILE A 34 -14.53 -4.44 -12.78
CA ILE A 34 -14.58 -2.98 -12.71
C ILE A 34 -14.95 -2.38 -14.07
N SER A 35 -14.33 -2.85 -15.14
CA SER A 35 -14.64 -2.40 -16.51
C SER A 35 -16.11 -2.61 -16.89
N LYS A 36 -16.70 -3.76 -16.52
CA LYS A 36 -18.11 -4.06 -16.79
C LYS A 36 -19.07 -3.18 -15.99
N GLU A 37 -18.74 -2.89 -14.75
CA GLU A 37 -19.62 -2.15 -13.83
C GLU A 37 -19.52 -0.63 -14.04
N TRP A 38 -18.29 -0.10 -14.19
CA TRP A 38 -18.06 1.35 -14.27
C TRP A 38 -17.61 1.84 -15.65
N GLY A 39 -16.98 1.00 -16.44
CA GLY A 39 -16.47 1.38 -17.77
C GLY A 39 -15.21 2.27 -17.73
N SER A 40 -14.99 3.01 -16.67
CA SER A 40 -13.83 3.89 -16.46
C SER A 40 -13.46 4.00 -14.99
N LEU A 41 -12.23 4.48 -14.73
CA LEU A 41 -11.72 4.79 -13.39
C LEU A 41 -11.18 6.22 -13.37
N ASP A 42 -11.44 6.95 -12.29
CA ASP A 42 -10.91 8.28 -12.02
C ASP A 42 -9.71 8.20 -11.06
N PHE A 43 -9.74 7.29 -10.10
CA PHE A 43 -8.63 7.12 -9.15
C PHE A 43 -8.52 5.71 -8.57
N ILE A 44 -7.33 5.39 -8.05
CA ILE A 44 -7.06 4.20 -7.25
C ILE A 44 -6.34 4.60 -5.97
N VAL A 45 -6.72 3.99 -4.86
CA VAL A 45 -5.96 3.99 -3.62
C VAL A 45 -5.37 2.59 -3.41
N HIS A 46 -4.06 2.47 -3.58
CA HIS A 46 -3.31 1.25 -3.30
C HIS A 46 -2.88 1.24 -1.84
N SER A 47 -3.61 0.52 -1.00
CA SER A 47 -3.32 0.38 0.43
C SER A 47 -3.06 -1.08 0.77
N ILE A 48 -2.02 -1.65 0.16
CA ILE A 48 -1.66 -3.07 0.25
C ILE A 48 -0.22 -3.20 0.73
N ALA A 49 0.00 -4.06 1.73
CA ALA A 49 1.33 -4.46 2.17
C ALA A 49 1.25 -5.77 2.93
N PHE A 50 2.28 -6.60 2.81
CA PHE A 50 2.41 -7.84 3.54
C PHE A 50 3.89 -8.19 3.76
N SER A 51 4.20 -8.73 4.92
CA SER A 51 5.42 -9.45 5.23
C SER A 51 5.16 -10.47 6.33
N ASP A 52 5.96 -11.53 6.44
CA ASP A 52 5.86 -12.46 7.56
C ASP A 52 6.27 -11.73 8.86
N LYS A 53 5.30 -11.59 9.77
CA LYS A 53 5.49 -10.93 11.06
C LYS A 53 6.55 -11.60 11.95
N ASN A 54 6.84 -12.89 11.73
CA ASN A 54 7.84 -13.60 12.52
C ASN A 54 9.25 -13.15 12.13
N GLU A 55 9.47 -12.82 10.87
CA GLU A 55 10.74 -12.31 10.36
C GLU A 55 10.93 -10.80 10.57
N LEU A 56 9.89 -10.08 10.99
CA LEU A 56 10.03 -8.68 11.42
C LEU A 56 10.58 -8.54 12.84
N LYS A 57 10.69 -9.63 13.62
CA LYS A 57 11.18 -9.60 15.03
C LYS A 57 12.69 -9.68 15.16
N GLY A 58 13.38 -10.25 14.20
CA GLY A 58 14.83 -10.44 14.20
C GLY A 58 15.60 -9.30 13.55
N GLY A 59 16.85 -9.57 13.20
CA GLY A 59 17.65 -8.69 12.36
C GLY A 59 17.23 -8.77 10.89
N TYR A 60 17.35 -7.66 10.17
CA TYR A 60 17.11 -7.68 8.73
C TYR A 60 18.00 -8.67 7.98
N VAL A 61 19.23 -8.87 8.46
CA VAL A 61 20.20 -9.81 7.86
C VAL A 61 19.69 -11.26 7.84
N ASP A 62 18.75 -11.60 8.72
CA ASP A 62 18.17 -12.94 8.84
C ASP A 62 16.93 -13.13 7.94
N THR A 63 16.55 -12.13 7.17
CA THR A 63 15.38 -12.21 6.26
C THR A 63 15.57 -13.33 5.25
N SER A 64 14.63 -14.27 5.20
CA SER A 64 14.66 -15.36 4.23
C SER A 64 14.44 -14.86 2.80
N ARG A 65 14.98 -15.58 1.82
CA ARG A 65 14.75 -15.28 0.41
C ARG A 65 13.26 -15.31 0.07
N GLU A 66 12.53 -16.27 0.62
CA GLU A 66 11.10 -16.44 0.39
C GLU A 66 10.31 -15.23 0.87
N ASN A 67 10.52 -14.81 2.12
CA ASN A 67 9.84 -13.63 2.66
C ASN A 67 10.27 -12.34 1.95
N PHE A 68 11.54 -12.22 1.56
CA PHE A 68 12.01 -11.09 0.76
C PHE A 68 11.24 -10.97 -0.55
N ILE A 69 11.17 -12.05 -1.33
CA ILE A 69 10.46 -12.08 -2.61
C ILE A 69 8.97 -11.78 -2.42
N ASN A 70 8.34 -12.44 -1.46
CA ASN A 70 6.90 -12.27 -1.20
C ASN A 70 6.57 -10.85 -0.74
N THR A 71 7.38 -10.29 0.19
CA THR A 71 7.20 -8.92 0.66
C THR A 71 7.33 -7.91 -0.48
N MET A 72 8.34 -8.06 -1.34
CA MET A 72 8.54 -7.19 -2.50
C MET A 72 7.40 -7.33 -3.52
N ASN A 73 6.95 -8.55 -3.78
CA ASN A 73 5.85 -8.81 -4.71
C ASN A 73 4.54 -8.15 -4.23
N VAL A 74 4.17 -8.38 -2.97
CA VAL A 74 2.90 -7.85 -2.43
C VAL A 74 2.98 -6.36 -2.10
N SER A 75 4.11 -5.87 -1.54
CA SER A 75 4.17 -4.51 -0.98
C SER A 75 4.77 -3.47 -1.92
N CYS A 76 5.33 -3.90 -3.06
CA CYS A 76 5.93 -3.00 -4.05
C CYS A 76 5.40 -3.28 -5.46
N TYR A 77 5.65 -4.48 -6.01
CA TYR A 77 5.32 -4.80 -7.40
C TYR A 77 3.81 -4.73 -7.66
N SER A 78 2.99 -5.05 -6.68
CA SER A 78 1.53 -4.97 -6.82
C SER A 78 1.04 -3.60 -7.29
N LEU A 79 1.68 -2.49 -6.88
CA LEU A 79 1.35 -1.16 -7.41
C LEU A 79 1.54 -1.10 -8.92
N THR A 80 2.69 -1.57 -9.42
CA THR A 80 3.00 -1.60 -10.86
C THR A 80 2.00 -2.47 -11.61
N ALA A 81 1.71 -3.67 -11.09
CA ALA A 81 0.74 -4.60 -11.69
C ALA A 81 -0.67 -4.02 -11.79
N LEU A 82 -1.11 -3.28 -10.76
CA LEU A 82 -2.40 -2.59 -10.77
C LEU A 82 -2.40 -1.39 -11.73
N CYS A 83 -1.32 -0.60 -11.79
CA CYS A 83 -1.17 0.51 -12.72
C CYS A 83 -1.28 0.08 -14.18
N GLN A 84 -0.67 -1.06 -14.55
CA GLN A 84 -0.74 -1.63 -15.90
C GLN A 84 -2.19 -1.84 -16.38
N ARG A 85 -3.08 -2.28 -15.50
CA ARG A 85 -4.50 -2.55 -15.81
C ARG A 85 -5.35 -1.28 -15.68
N ALA A 86 -5.09 -0.51 -14.63
CA ALA A 86 -5.85 0.70 -14.33
C ALA A 86 -5.77 1.75 -15.45
N ARG A 87 -4.58 1.96 -16.04
CA ARG A 87 -4.38 2.93 -17.13
C ARG A 87 -5.33 2.69 -18.30
N LEU A 88 -5.70 1.44 -18.57
CA LEU A 88 -6.62 1.09 -19.66
C LEU A 88 -8.06 1.58 -19.41
N LEU A 89 -8.40 1.83 -18.15
CA LEU A 89 -9.71 2.35 -17.73
C LEU A 89 -9.67 3.86 -17.41
N MET A 90 -8.49 4.47 -17.30
CA MET A 90 -8.31 5.91 -17.01
C MET A 90 -8.18 6.73 -18.30
N LYS A 91 -9.13 6.60 -19.22
CA LYS A 91 -9.08 7.18 -20.57
C LYS A 91 -9.02 8.71 -20.60
N ASN A 92 -9.49 9.38 -19.54
CA ASN A 92 -9.48 10.83 -19.40
C ASN A 92 -8.40 11.33 -18.43
N GLY A 93 -7.40 10.48 -18.16
CA GLY A 93 -6.47 10.70 -17.07
C GLY A 93 -7.02 10.18 -15.75
N GLY A 94 -6.26 10.39 -14.66
CA GLY A 94 -6.68 9.90 -13.34
C GLY A 94 -5.62 10.10 -12.26
N GLN A 95 -5.84 9.47 -11.12
CA GLN A 95 -4.96 9.57 -9.98
C GLN A 95 -4.72 8.20 -9.34
N ILE A 96 -3.47 7.91 -9.05
CA ILE A 96 -3.08 6.70 -8.32
C ILE A 96 -2.34 7.14 -7.07
N LEU A 97 -2.81 6.68 -5.92
CA LEU A 97 -2.25 6.98 -4.62
C LEU A 97 -1.83 5.69 -3.93
N THR A 98 -0.63 5.67 -3.35
CA THR A 98 -0.19 4.58 -2.47
C THR A 98 0.20 5.10 -1.09
N LEU A 99 0.31 4.19 -0.12
CA LEU A 99 0.70 4.52 1.24
C LEU A 99 2.11 4.04 1.52
N SER A 100 2.97 4.97 1.95
CA SER A 100 4.32 4.72 2.42
C SER A 100 4.46 5.04 3.91
N TYR A 101 5.69 4.97 4.40
CA TYR A 101 6.03 5.23 5.79
C TYR A 101 7.50 5.68 5.88
N VAL A 102 7.83 6.49 6.85
CA VAL A 102 9.19 7.02 7.09
C VAL A 102 10.28 5.93 7.17
N GLY A 103 9.91 4.69 7.41
CA GLY A 103 10.80 3.53 7.31
C GLY A 103 11.36 3.27 5.91
N ALA A 104 10.87 3.95 4.87
CA ALA A 104 11.48 3.99 3.54
C ALA A 104 12.79 4.79 3.51
N GLU A 105 12.90 5.83 4.34
CA GLU A 105 14.03 6.77 4.37
C GLU A 105 14.96 6.53 5.57
N ARG A 106 14.43 6.00 6.66
CA ARG A 106 15.16 5.81 7.91
C ARG A 106 14.96 4.40 8.44
N VAL A 107 15.99 3.87 9.11
CA VAL A 107 15.87 2.59 9.80
C VAL A 107 14.88 2.72 10.96
N MET A 108 13.82 1.95 10.88
CA MET A 108 12.83 1.82 11.95
C MET A 108 12.94 0.44 12.60
N PRO A 109 13.01 0.35 13.93
CA PRO A 109 13.08 -0.94 14.63
C PRO A 109 11.94 -1.87 14.20
N HIS A 110 12.25 -3.14 13.95
CA HIS A 110 11.28 -4.18 13.59
C HIS A 110 10.48 -3.93 12.29
N TYR A 111 10.99 -3.03 11.44
CA TYR A 111 10.38 -2.78 10.14
C TYR A 111 11.08 -3.55 9.01
N ASN A 112 12.36 -3.85 9.19
CA ASN A 112 13.20 -4.76 8.39
C ASN A 112 12.91 -4.70 6.88
N ILE A 113 12.56 -5.82 6.27
CA ILE A 113 12.27 -5.93 4.84
C ILE A 113 11.13 -4.98 4.38
N MET A 114 10.20 -4.61 5.26
CA MET A 114 9.16 -3.63 4.90
C MET A 114 9.76 -2.25 4.60
N GLY A 115 10.85 -1.86 5.26
CA GLY A 115 11.56 -0.62 4.93
C GLY A 115 12.11 -0.65 3.50
N ILE A 116 12.72 -1.77 3.10
CA ILE A 116 13.22 -1.97 1.73
C ILE A 116 12.06 -1.93 0.73
N ALA A 117 10.96 -2.62 1.03
CA ALA A 117 9.79 -2.64 0.15
C ALA A 117 9.17 -1.24 -0.01
N LYS A 118 9.13 -0.42 1.06
CA LYS A 118 8.61 0.95 1.00
C LYS A 118 9.56 1.89 0.25
N SER A 119 10.88 1.74 0.38
CA SER A 119 11.87 2.47 -0.43
C SER A 119 11.70 2.16 -1.92
N ALA A 120 11.56 0.88 -2.26
CA ALA A 120 11.31 0.45 -3.63
C ALA A 120 9.96 0.97 -4.15
N LEU A 121 8.91 0.95 -3.31
CA LEU A 121 7.59 1.48 -3.64
C LEU A 121 7.65 2.98 -3.96
N GLU A 122 8.33 3.80 -3.14
CA GLU A 122 8.47 5.24 -3.37
C GLU A 122 9.26 5.53 -4.67
N THR A 123 10.26 4.72 -4.96
CA THR A 123 11.00 4.82 -6.23
C THR A 123 10.11 4.41 -7.40
N SER A 124 9.33 3.34 -7.26
CA SER A 124 8.36 2.92 -8.29
C SER A 124 7.32 4.00 -8.59
N VAL A 125 6.86 4.74 -7.58
CA VAL A 125 5.96 5.90 -7.77
C VAL A 125 6.57 6.92 -8.74
N LYS A 126 7.87 7.22 -8.62
CA LYS A 126 8.55 8.19 -9.50
C LYS A 126 8.59 7.72 -10.95
N TYR A 127 8.93 6.45 -11.18
CA TYR A 127 8.96 5.87 -12.52
C TYR A 127 7.54 5.76 -13.12
N LEU A 128 6.58 5.32 -12.34
CA LEU A 128 5.19 5.24 -12.79
C LEU A 128 4.61 6.63 -13.09
N ALA A 129 4.99 7.66 -12.33
CA ALA A 129 4.56 9.04 -12.58
C ALA A 129 5.13 9.58 -13.91
N GLU A 130 6.39 9.27 -14.22
CA GLU A 130 7.00 9.62 -15.50
C GLU A 130 6.32 8.90 -16.67
N ASP A 131 6.14 7.58 -16.54
CA ASP A 131 5.56 6.77 -17.62
C ASP A 131 4.11 7.16 -17.92
N LEU A 132 3.29 7.34 -16.87
CA LEU A 132 1.85 7.55 -16.96
C LEU A 132 1.46 9.03 -17.08
N GLY A 133 2.40 9.95 -16.82
CA GLY A 133 2.17 11.39 -16.95
C GLY A 133 1.71 11.80 -18.35
N LYS A 134 2.21 11.16 -19.38
CA LYS A 134 1.82 11.36 -20.79
C LYS A 134 0.34 10.99 -21.06
N GLU A 135 -0.23 10.15 -20.22
CA GLU A 135 -1.63 9.75 -20.26
C GLU A 135 -2.49 10.60 -19.31
N ASN A 136 -1.94 11.69 -18.76
CA ASN A 136 -2.59 12.55 -17.76
C ASN A 136 -2.96 11.79 -16.47
N ILE A 137 -2.21 10.74 -16.11
CA ILE A 137 -2.39 9.97 -14.89
C ILE A 137 -1.30 10.36 -13.90
N ARG A 138 -1.69 10.84 -12.73
CA ARG A 138 -0.76 11.22 -11.65
C ARG A 138 -0.59 10.08 -10.67
N VAL A 139 0.65 9.79 -10.30
CA VAL A 139 0.98 8.75 -9.32
C VAL A 139 1.71 9.38 -8.14
N ASN A 140 1.19 9.20 -6.93
CA ASN A 140 1.72 9.79 -5.71
C ASN A 140 1.72 8.80 -4.56
N ALA A 141 2.49 9.12 -3.51
CA ALA A 141 2.49 8.40 -2.25
C ALA A 141 2.25 9.36 -1.08
N ILE A 142 1.53 8.88 -0.07
CA ILE A 142 1.44 9.51 1.24
C ILE A 142 2.37 8.75 2.19
N SER A 143 3.39 9.43 2.74
CA SER A 143 4.19 8.92 3.84
C SER A 143 3.48 9.28 5.15
N ALA A 144 2.57 8.41 5.58
CA ALA A 144 1.76 8.63 6.78
C ALA A 144 2.58 8.39 8.05
N GLY A 145 2.24 9.10 9.13
CA GLY A 145 2.72 8.77 10.48
C GLY A 145 2.20 7.40 10.94
N PRO A 146 2.71 6.86 12.06
CA PRO A 146 2.26 5.58 12.57
C PRO A 146 0.81 5.68 13.06
N ILE A 147 -0.06 4.90 12.43
CA ILE A 147 -1.50 4.83 12.75
C ILE A 147 -1.80 3.46 13.33
N LYS A 148 -2.61 3.42 14.39
CA LYS A 148 -3.03 2.18 15.03
C LYS A 148 -4.02 1.42 14.13
N THR A 149 -3.49 0.61 13.23
CA THR A 149 -4.27 -0.24 12.32
C THR A 149 -4.05 -1.73 12.62
N LEU A 150 -4.85 -2.57 11.99
CA LEU A 150 -4.67 -4.03 12.07
C LEU A 150 -3.33 -4.47 11.47
N ALA A 151 -2.91 -3.88 10.37
CA ALA A 151 -1.62 -4.13 9.73
C ALA A 151 -0.46 -3.75 10.66
N ALA A 152 -0.55 -2.58 11.29
CA ALA A 152 0.44 -2.10 12.25
C ALA A 152 0.57 -2.98 13.49
N SER A 153 -0.50 -3.69 13.90
CA SER A 153 -0.45 -4.64 15.02
C SER A 153 0.44 -5.87 14.77
N GLY A 154 0.82 -6.13 13.52
CA GLY A 154 1.79 -7.17 13.14
C GLY A 154 3.25 -6.77 13.39
N ILE A 155 3.54 -5.49 13.59
CA ILE A 155 4.88 -4.97 13.85
C ILE A 155 5.16 -5.13 15.36
N SER A 156 6.29 -5.77 15.70
CA SER A 156 6.72 -5.88 17.09
C SER A 156 6.98 -4.48 17.66
N ASP A 157 6.68 -4.32 18.96
CA ASP A 157 6.89 -3.05 19.68
C ASP A 157 6.23 -1.81 19.06
N PHE A 158 5.15 -2.01 18.30
CA PHE A 158 4.42 -0.89 17.68
C PHE A 158 3.99 0.18 18.70
N ARG A 159 3.73 -0.18 19.96
CA ARG A 159 3.47 0.78 21.04
C ARG A 159 4.66 1.70 21.30
N TYR A 160 5.88 1.19 21.18
CA TYR A 160 7.09 2.01 21.29
C TYR A 160 7.19 3.00 20.13
N ILE A 161 6.91 2.56 18.91
CA ILE A 161 6.89 3.42 17.71
C ILE A 161 5.88 4.56 17.88
N LEU A 162 4.67 4.27 18.37
CA LEU A 162 3.66 5.31 18.66
C LEU A 162 4.16 6.33 19.67
N LYS A 163 4.70 5.87 20.82
CA LYS A 163 5.25 6.77 21.84
C LYS A 163 6.43 7.60 21.32
N TRP A 164 7.35 6.96 20.60
CA TRP A 164 8.47 7.66 20.00
C TRP A 164 7.98 8.78 19.06
N ASN A 165 6.97 8.50 18.26
CA ASN A 165 6.37 9.49 17.37
C ASN A 165 5.72 10.64 18.16
N GLU A 166 4.97 10.35 19.21
CA GLU A 166 4.39 11.37 20.10
C GLU A 166 5.45 12.30 20.67
N TYR A 167 6.59 11.77 21.12
CA TYR A 167 7.68 12.57 21.65
C TYR A 167 8.44 13.39 20.60
N ASN A 168 8.51 12.92 19.36
CA ASN A 168 9.35 13.52 18.33
C ASN A 168 8.56 14.29 17.25
N SER A 169 7.27 14.05 17.11
CA SER A 169 6.47 14.83 16.16
C SER A 169 6.24 16.27 16.68
N PRO A 170 6.23 17.26 15.80
CA PRO A 170 5.95 18.64 16.20
C PRO A 170 4.61 18.81 16.94
N LEU A 171 3.58 18.07 16.52
CA LEU A 171 2.25 18.11 17.15
C LEU A 171 2.15 17.31 18.45
N ARG A 172 3.22 16.60 18.86
CA ARG A 172 3.29 15.81 20.11
C ARG A 172 2.15 14.81 20.28
N ARG A 173 1.66 14.27 19.19
CA ARG A 173 0.62 13.24 19.14
C ARG A 173 0.80 12.32 17.93
N SER A 174 0.15 11.16 17.97
CA SER A 174 0.08 10.26 16.82
C SER A 174 -0.87 10.80 15.74
N THR A 175 -0.65 10.38 14.50
CA THR A 175 -1.54 10.63 13.37
C THR A 175 -2.85 9.87 13.55
N SER A 176 -3.98 10.49 13.28
CA SER A 176 -5.27 9.80 13.27
C SER A 176 -5.62 9.25 11.89
N ILE A 177 -6.60 8.34 11.82
CA ILE A 177 -7.07 7.76 10.54
C ILE A 177 -7.72 8.85 9.67
N GLU A 178 -8.39 9.82 10.31
CA GLU A 178 -9.10 10.91 9.64
C GLU A 178 -8.16 11.94 9.00
N GLU A 179 -6.87 11.91 9.36
CA GLU A 179 -5.85 12.80 8.79
C GLU A 179 -5.19 12.23 7.53
N VAL A 180 -5.44 10.97 7.20
CA VAL A 180 -4.89 10.27 6.05
C VAL A 180 -5.96 9.91 5.05
#